data_8c54264f94d21cc606f8c3a170484f4a
#
_entry.id   8c54264f94d21cc606f8c3a170484f4a
#
_cell.length_a   1.000
_cell.length_b   1.000
_cell.length_c   1.000
_cell.angle_alpha   90.00
_cell.angle_beta   90.00
_cell.angle_gamma   90.00
#
_symmetry.space_group_name_H-M   'P 1'
#
loop_
_entity.id
_entity.type
_entity.pdbx_description
1 polymer ?
#
loop_
_entity_poly.entity_id
_entity_poly.type
_entity_poly.pdbx_seq_one_letter_code
_entity_poly.pdbx_strand_id
1 'polypeptide(L)'
;MQEKDRSQSSNKKQLLVVXICLLLVVLVIVSVFYSFRSSALGSKLQVSHPRRIETSSSSASSSQTEKEYLAERFAKLKAVNSETIGYVYAPGTQLDEPVVQTKDNATYLLKTFEGKQEPYMGAVFMDKDNHKDFSDRLTWLFGHARGSKAGDHRMFNDVNYYDRQDYFDKHRYVVIETPERKYYYQAMGLVIVPEETAFYRTEFKDDEDFTTQLRNIYEAARTKDPKFQIKASDRYLVLSTCREEDDTIRSNLYLRQIPDSELPDFLTKHGKELTYTPTR
;
A
#
# COMPACT_ATOMS: atom_id res chain seq x y z
N MET A 1 -40.14 34.47 -44.16
CA MET A 1 -40.48 33.04 -44.37
C MET A 1 -39.26 32.17 -44.69
N GLN A 2 -38.10 32.70 -45.04
CA GLN A 2 -36.90 31.92 -45.40
C GLN A 2 -35.98 31.53 -44.22
N GLU A 3 -36.09 32.18 -43.08
CA GLU A 3 -35.18 31.95 -41.92
C GLU A 3 -35.57 30.72 -41.08
N LYS A 4 -36.85 30.35 -41.08
CA LYS A 4 -37.36 29.20 -40.30
C LYS A 4 -37.00 27.84 -40.96
N ASP A 5 -36.83 27.82 -42.27
CA ASP A 5 -36.46 26.61 -43.02
C ASP A 5 -34.97 26.22 -42.83
N ARG A 6 -34.09 27.20 -42.68
CA ARG A 6 -32.64 26.96 -42.47
C ARG A 6 -32.35 26.35 -41.09
N SER A 7 -33.06 26.78 -40.05
CA SER A 7 -32.93 26.28 -38.70
C SER A 7 -33.37 24.82 -38.60
N GLN A 8 -34.47 24.48 -39.27
CA GLN A 8 -35.01 23.11 -39.23
C GLN A 8 -34.12 22.11 -40.00
N SER A 9 -33.45 22.53 -41.07
CA SER A 9 -32.49 21.72 -41.84
C SER A 9 -31.20 21.47 -41.05
N SER A 10 -30.71 22.47 -40.30
CA SER A 10 -29.52 22.35 -39.47
C SER A 10 -29.73 21.34 -38.32
N ASN A 11 -30.87 21.41 -37.66
CA ASN A 11 -31.19 20.51 -36.55
C ASN A 11 -31.35 19.05 -37.02
N LYS A 12 -31.91 18.82 -38.21
CA LYS A 12 -32.02 17.47 -38.79
C LYS A 12 -30.65 16.87 -39.11
N LYS A 13 -29.69 17.70 -39.61
CA LYS A 13 -28.33 17.24 -39.89
C LYS A 13 -27.57 16.91 -38.61
N GLN A 14 -27.73 17.73 -37.58
CA GLN A 14 -27.11 17.47 -36.27
C GLN A 14 -27.66 16.18 -35.63
N LEU A 15 -28.97 15.97 -35.73
CA LEU A 15 -29.59 14.76 -35.21
C LEU A 15 -29.09 13.48 -35.95
N LEU A 16 -28.90 13.60 -37.26
CA LEU A 16 -28.37 12.51 -38.08
C LEU A 16 -26.92 12.16 -37.71
N VAL A 17 -26.09 13.18 -37.47
CA VAL A 17 -24.68 12.98 -37.05
C VAL A 17 -24.62 12.29 -35.68
N VAL A 18 -25.42 12.70 -34.76
CA VAL A 18 -25.50 12.04 -33.46
C VAL A 18 -25.91 10.57 -33.58
N UNK A 19 -26.67 10.31 -34.39
CA UNK A 19 -27.07 9.14 -34.57
C UNK A 19 -26.16 8.31 -35.10
N ILE A 20 -25.46 8.69 -36.02
CA ILE A 20 -24.39 7.89 -36.64
C ILE A 20 -23.31 7.60 -35.60
N CYS A 21 -22.93 8.60 -34.79
CA CYS A 21 -21.93 8.43 -33.75
C CYS A 21 -22.37 7.37 -32.71
N LEU A 22 -23.61 7.37 -32.32
CA LEU A 22 -24.15 6.37 -31.37
C LEU A 22 -24.10 4.95 -31.98
N LEU A 23 -24.44 4.82 -33.27
CA LEU A 23 -24.35 3.52 -33.97
C LEU A 23 -22.90 3.00 -34.03
N LEU A 24 -21.95 3.89 -34.28
CA LEU A 24 -20.54 3.52 -34.32
C LEU A 24 -20.03 3.06 -32.93
N VAL A 25 -20.45 3.72 -31.86
CA VAL A 25 -20.10 3.32 -30.50
C VAL A 25 -20.65 1.93 -30.18
N VAL A 26 -21.91 1.65 -30.55
CA VAL A 26 -22.52 0.32 -30.36
C VAL A 26 -21.76 -0.77 -31.14
N LEU A 27 -21.36 -0.46 -32.38
CA LEU A 27 -20.58 -1.42 -33.18
C LEU A 27 -19.22 -1.74 -32.56
N VAL A 28 -18.55 -0.74 -31.98
CA VAL A 28 -17.26 -0.95 -31.28
C VAL A 28 -17.49 -1.83 -30.04
N ILE A 29 -18.52 -1.56 -29.25
CA ILE A 29 -18.84 -2.35 -28.05
C ILE A 29 -19.12 -3.82 -28.44
N VAL A 30 -19.90 -4.03 -29.50
CA VAL A 30 -20.24 -5.38 -29.98
C VAL A 30 -18.98 -6.10 -30.48
N SER A 31 -18.09 -5.43 -31.21
CA SER A 31 -16.86 -6.04 -31.69
C SER A 31 -15.90 -6.44 -30.57
N VAL A 32 -15.78 -5.60 -29.53
CA VAL A 32 -15.00 -5.91 -28.32
C VAL A 32 -15.58 -7.12 -27.60
N PHE A 33 -16.91 -7.17 -27.46
CA PHE A 33 -17.60 -8.29 -26.81
C PHE A 33 -17.39 -9.62 -27.57
N TYR A 34 -17.42 -9.57 -28.92
CA TYR A 34 -17.16 -10.75 -29.77
C TYR A 34 -15.71 -11.21 -29.67
N SER A 35 -14.75 -10.29 -29.62
CA SER A 35 -13.33 -10.61 -29.47
C SER A 35 -13.06 -11.29 -28.11
N PHE A 36 -13.72 -10.84 -27.04
CA PHE A 36 -13.60 -11.46 -25.72
C PHE A 36 -14.20 -12.87 -25.67
N ARG A 37 -15.29 -13.11 -26.42
CA ARG A 37 -15.98 -14.40 -26.42
C ARG A 37 -15.25 -15.46 -27.25
N SER A 38 -14.52 -15.05 -28.27
CA SER A 38 -13.74 -16.00 -29.12
C SER A 38 -12.46 -16.48 -28.47
N SER A 39 -11.94 -15.74 -27.45
CA SER A 39 -10.75 -16.16 -26.71
C SER A 39 -11.05 -17.23 -25.64
N ALA A 40 -12.32 -17.49 -25.35
CA ALA A 40 -12.71 -18.42 -24.28
C ALA A 40 -12.99 -19.84 -24.76
N LEU A 41 -12.86 -20.16 -26.08
CA LEU A 41 -13.24 -21.43 -26.64
C LEU A 41 -12.07 -22.19 -27.30
N GLY A 42 -10.96 -22.34 -26.57
CA GLY A 42 -9.82 -23.06 -27.13
C GLY A 42 -8.93 -23.74 -26.10
N SER A 43 -9.47 -24.69 -25.34
CA SER A 43 -8.65 -25.78 -24.78
C SER A 43 -9.52 -26.82 -24.08
N LYS A 44 -9.85 -27.86 -24.77
CA LYS A 44 -10.28 -29.15 -24.15
C LYS A 44 -9.49 -30.27 -24.81
N LEU A 45 -9.01 -31.12 -23.94
CA LEU A 45 -8.54 -32.50 -24.13
C LEU A 45 -7.04 -32.73 -24.03
N GLN A 46 -6.62 -33.25 -22.84
CA GLN A 46 -5.99 -34.58 -22.82
C GLN A 46 -5.98 -35.14 -21.40
N VAL A 47 -6.54 -36.32 -21.25
CA VAL A 47 -6.56 -37.11 -20.02
C VAL A 47 -5.36 -38.06 -20.02
N SER A 48 -4.55 -38.05 -18.97
CA SER A 48 -3.62 -39.13 -18.68
C SER A 48 -3.54 -39.38 -17.17
N HIS A 49 -3.43 -40.64 -16.81
CA HIS A 49 -3.57 -41.26 -15.49
C HIS A 49 -2.59 -40.79 -14.42
N PRO A 50 -3.00 -40.85 -13.14
CA PRO A 50 -2.19 -40.28 -12.04
C PRO A 50 -1.06 -41.23 -11.58
N ARG A 51 0.14 -40.71 -11.51
CA ARG A 51 1.24 -41.33 -10.79
C ARG A 51 1.38 -40.69 -9.41
N ARG A 52 1.36 -41.51 -8.39
CA ARG A 52 1.52 -41.16 -6.99
C ARG A 52 2.87 -40.43 -6.79
N ILE A 53 2.82 -39.19 -6.36
CA ILE A 53 4.04 -38.41 -6.01
C ILE A 53 3.96 -38.04 -4.53
N GLU A 54 5.04 -38.34 -3.85
CA GLU A 54 5.20 -38.11 -2.42
C GLU A 54 5.33 -36.62 -2.08
N THR A 55 4.69 -36.24 -0.99
CA THR A 55 4.61 -34.86 -0.49
C THR A 55 5.91 -34.43 0.21
N SER A 56 6.79 -33.71 -0.48
CA SER A 56 7.90 -33.03 0.22
C SER A 56 8.56 -31.87 -0.54
N SER A 57 7.87 -31.23 -1.51
CA SER A 57 8.55 -30.21 -2.32
C SER A 57 7.83 -28.85 -2.46
N SER A 58 6.75 -28.62 -1.69
CA SER A 58 5.94 -27.41 -1.90
C SER A 58 6.53 -26.13 -1.27
N SER A 59 7.31 -26.25 -0.19
CA SER A 59 7.87 -25.10 0.50
C SER A 59 9.07 -24.47 -0.22
N ALA A 60 9.91 -25.28 -0.84
CA ALA A 60 11.09 -24.81 -1.58
C ALA A 60 10.70 -24.08 -2.87
N SER A 61 9.66 -24.58 -3.56
CA SER A 61 9.16 -23.97 -4.80
C SER A 61 8.55 -22.58 -4.57
N SER A 62 7.75 -22.43 -3.51
CA SER A 62 7.11 -21.14 -3.20
C SER A 62 8.14 -20.09 -2.73
N SER A 63 9.14 -20.47 -1.96
CA SER A 63 10.20 -19.57 -1.51
C SER A 63 11.11 -19.13 -2.68
N GLN A 64 11.39 -20.02 -3.61
CA GLN A 64 12.13 -19.70 -4.82
C GLN A 64 11.40 -18.67 -5.66
N THR A 65 10.12 -18.86 -5.87
CA THR A 65 9.26 -17.95 -6.66
C THR A 65 9.16 -16.55 -6.00
N GLU A 66 9.00 -16.50 -4.67
CA GLU A 66 8.96 -15.21 -3.95
C GLU A 66 10.30 -14.46 -4.10
N LYS A 67 11.41 -15.19 -3.94
CA LYS A 67 12.75 -14.61 -4.09
C LYS A 67 12.98 -14.04 -5.50
N GLU A 68 12.56 -14.76 -6.52
CA GLU A 68 12.66 -14.30 -7.91
C GLU A 68 11.79 -13.07 -8.15
N TYR A 69 10.57 -13.07 -7.65
CA TYR A 69 9.65 -11.93 -7.73
C TYR A 69 10.26 -10.68 -7.09
N LEU A 70 10.78 -10.81 -5.86
CA LEU A 70 11.38 -9.68 -5.14
C LEU A 70 12.63 -9.16 -5.87
N ALA A 71 13.48 -10.06 -6.38
CA ALA A 71 14.68 -9.68 -7.12
C ALA A 71 14.32 -8.85 -8.37
N GLU A 72 13.34 -9.30 -9.14
CA GLU A 72 12.88 -8.58 -10.35
C GLU A 72 12.25 -7.23 -9.99
N ARG A 73 11.38 -7.22 -8.97
CA ARG A 73 10.69 -6.01 -8.51
C ARG A 73 11.71 -4.93 -8.07
N PHE A 74 12.66 -5.34 -7.21
CA PHE A 74 13.64 -4.39 -6.68
C PHE A 74 14.70 -3.98 -7.71
N ALA A 75 15.01 -4.81 -8.70
CA ALA A 75 15.84 -4.40 -9.83
C ALA A 75 15.18 -3.22 -10.58
N LYS A 76 13.88 -3.31 -10.85
CA LYS A 76 13.10 -2.25 -11.52
C LYS A 76 13.02 -0.98 -10.66
N LEU A 77 12.72 -1.12 -9.37
CA LEU A 77 12.61 0.02 -8.45
C LEU A 77 13.97 0.75 -8.29
N LYS A 78 15.05 0.00 -8.11
CA LYS A 78 16.40 0.56 -7.94
C LYS A 78 16.94 1.18 -9.24
N ALA A 79 16.45 0.75 -10.39
CA ALA A 79 16.78 1.41 -11.67
C ALA A 79 16.17 2.83 -11.75
N VAL A 80 15.04 3.07 -11.07
CA VAL A 80 14.42 4.40 -10.95
C VAL A 80 15.08 5.19 -9.82
N ASN A 81 15.28 4.57 -8.65
CA ASN A 81 15.89 5.23 -7.50
C ASN A 81 16.73 4.22 -6.70
N SER A 82 18.05 4.40 -6.76
CA SER A 82 19.03 3.51 -6.10
C SER A 82 18.92 3.51 -4.57
N GLU A 83 18.27 4.51 -3.98
CA GLU A 83 18.02 4.60 -2.53
C GLU A 83 16.81 3.79 -2.06
N THR A 84 16.19 3.00 -2.96
CA THR A 84 15.05 2.13 -2.62
C THR A 84 15.48 1.02 -1.66
N ILE A 85 14.79 0.92 -0.54
CA ILE A 85 15.03 -0.10 0.49
C ILE A 85 13.84 -1.03 0.68
N GLY A 86 12.65 -0.63 0.26
CA GLY A 86 11.45 -1.41 0.47
C GLY A 86 10.28 -0.94 -0.39
N TYR A 87 9.17 -1.60 -0.19
CA TYR A 87 7.88 -1.26 -0.79
C TYR A 87 6.80 -1.53 0.25
N VAL A 88 5.93 -0.54 0.52
CA VAL A 88 4.86 -0.66 1.53
C VAL A 88 3.50 -0.70 0.83
N TYR A 89 2.64 -1.62 1.26
CA TYR A 89 1.24 -1.61 0.84
C TYR A 89 0.34 -2.13 1.96
N ALA A 90 -0.90 -1.62 1.97
CA ALA A 90 -1.95 -2.09 2.89
C ALA A 90 -3.11 -2.65 2.06
N PRO A 91 -3.33 -3.98 2.07
CA PRO A 91 -4.38 -4.59 1.25
C PRO A 91 -5.75 -3.97 1.48
N GLY A 92 -6.46 -3.69 0.39
CA GLY A 92 -7.79 -3.09 0.42
C GLY A 92 -7.81 -1.57 0.59
N THR A 93 -6.64 -0.92 0.62
CA THR A 93 -6.51 0.54 0.68
C THR A 93 -5.76 1.05 -0.56
N GLN A 94 -5.57 2.38 -0.65
CA GLN A 94 -4.75 2.99 -1.71
C GLN A 94 -3.27 3.14 -1.29
N LEU A 95 -2.89 2.70 -0.10
CA LEU A 95 -1.49 2.72 0.35
C LEU A 95 -0.68 1.69 -0.46
N ASP A 96 0.23 2.17 -1.32
CA ASP A 96 0.91 1.37 -2.33
C ASP A 96 2.12 2.17 -2.87
N GLU A 97 3.24 2.17 -2.09
CA GLU A 97 4.34 3.10 -2.36
C GLU A 97 5.72 2.44 -2.19
N PRO A 98 6.70 2.80 -3.04
CA PRO A 98 8.10 2.47 -2.78
C PRO A 98 8.61 3.23 -1.56
N VAL A 99 9.56 2.63 -0.85
CA VAL A 99 10.19 3.21 0.35
C VAL A 99 11.66 3.45 0.06
N VAL A 100 12.11 4.67 0.34
CA VAL A 100 13.51 5.08 0.18
C VAL A 100 14.12 5.41 1.55
N GLN A 101 15.45 5.48 1.61
CA GLN A 101 16.15 6.03 2.77
C GLN A 101 17.40 6.75 2.30
N THR A 102 17.63 7.95 2.86
CA THR A 102 18.84 8.73 2.64
C THR A 102 19.42 9.18 3.98
N LYS A 103 20.42 10.03 3.96
CA LYS A 103 21.17 10.47 5.14
C LYS A 103 20.42 11.47 6.05
N ASP A 104 19.23 11.89 5.65
CA ASP A 104 18.46 12.90 6.38
C ASP A 104 16.96 12.61 6.29
N ASN A 105 16.16 13.30 7.09
CA ASN A 105 14.70 13.19 7.11
C ASN A 105 14.01 14.37 6.40
N ALA A 106 14.71 15.08 5.50
CA ALA A 106 14.17 16.26 4.82
C ALA A 106 14.10 16.10 3.29
N THR A 107 15.06 15.42 2.69
CA THR A 107 15.20 15.28 1.23
C THR A 107 13.89 14.79 0.58
N TYR A 108 13.34 13.71 1.09
CA TYR A 108 12.15 13.06 0.48
C TYR A 108 10.82 13.69 0.92
N LEU A 109 10.83 14.71 1.76
CA LEU A 109 9.65 15.57 1.95
C LEU A 109 9.36 16.38 0.68
N LEU A 110 10.38 16.70 -0.10
CA LEU A 110 10.27 17.59 -1.26
C LEU A 110 10.51 16.90 -2.60
N LYS A 111 11.18 15.75 -2.58
CA LYS A 111 11.65 15.04 -3.77
C LYS A 111 10.84 13.76 -3.96
N THR A 112 10.24 13.57 -5.13
CA THR A 112 9.49 12.35 -5.44
C THR A 112 10.43 11.15 -5.62
N PHE A 113 9.86 9.96 -5.65
CA PHE A 113 10.58 8.72 -5.91
C PHE A 113 11.40 8.80 -7.23
N GLU A 114 10.84 9.44 -8.26
CA GLU A 114 11.47 9.61 -9.59
C GLU A 114 12.46 10.78 -9.62
N GLY A 115 12.67 11.47 -8.50
CA GLY A 115 13.67 12.55 -8.40
C GLY A 115 13.19 13.95 -8.73
N LYS A 116 11.88 14.16 -8.93
CA LYS A 116 11.31 15.47 -9.20
C LYS A 116 11.08 16.27 -7.91
N GLN A 117 11.17 17.58 -7.99
CA GLN A 117 10.83 18.46 -6.86
C GLN A 117 9.32 18.69 -6.84
N GLU A 118 8.64 18.03 -5.93
CA GLU A 118 7.18 18.15 -5.73
C GLU A 118 6.88 18.13 -4.22
N PRO A 119 6.86 19.31 -3.57
CA PRO A 119 6.74 19.41 -2.09
C PRO A 119 5.47 18.80 -1.49
N TYR A 120 4.40 18.70 -2.26
CA TYR A 120 3.12 18.10 -1.78
C TYR A 120 3.02 16.61 -2.10
N MET A 121 4.02 16.04 -2.76
CA MET A 121 4.11 14.63 -3.09
C MET A 121 5.20 13.96 -2.26
N GLY A 122 6.45 14.36 -2.48
CA GLY A 122 7.59 13.70 -1.87
C GLY A 122 7.67 12.23 -2.25
N ALA A 123 8.26 11.45 -1.36
CA ALA A 123 8.26 9.98 -1.42
C ALA A 123 8.10 9.43 0.01
N VAL A 124 7.67 8.20 0.14
CA VAL A 124 7.68 7.52 1.45
C VAL A 124 9.13 7.17 1.78
N PHE A 125 9.57 7.54 2.98
CA PHE A 125 10.96 7.32 3.39
C PHE A 125 11.07 6.80 4.82
N MET A 126 12.13 6.04 5.06
CA MET A 126 12.49 5.54 6.39
C MET A 126 13.33 6.58 7.12
N ASP A 127 13.12 6.68 8.43
CA ASP A 127 13.96 7.52 9.30
C ASP A 127 15.45 7.20 9.10
N LYS A 128 16.25 8.25 9.02
CA LYS A 128 17.71 8.16 8.76
C LYS A 128 18.47 7.31 9.80
N ASP A 129 17.95 7.23 11.02
CA ASP A 129 18.58 6.52 12.14
C ASP A 129 18.11 5.04 12.24
N ASN A 130 17.12 4.64 11.45
CA ASN A 130 16.67 3.24 11.38
C ASN A 130 17.51 2.41 10.42
N HIS A 131 17.59 1.11 10.67
CA HIS A 131 18.29 0.15 9.81
C HIS A 131 17.42 -0.26 8.61
N LYS A 132 18.03 -0.26 7.43
CA LYS A 132 17.38 -0.53 6.13
C LYS A 132 16.67 -1.89 6.05
N ASP A 133 17.07 -2.83 6.90
CA ASP A 133 16.54 -4.20 6.91
C ASP A 133 15.33 -4.36 7.86
N PHE A 134 14.81 -3.26 8.40
CA PHE A 134 13.65 -3.27 9.31
C PHE A 134 13.91 -4.08 10.59
N SER A 135 15.15 -4.15 11.05
CA SER A 135 15.56 -4.94 12.23
C SER A 135 15.42 -4.18 13.56
N ASP A 136 15.12 -2.89 13.53
CA ASP A 136 14.97 -2.08 14.74
C ASP A 136 13.76 -2.51 15.57
N ARG A 137 13.80 -2.20 16.87
CA ARG A 137 12.64 -2.38 17.76
C ARG A 137 11.44 -1.53 17.29
N LEU A 138 11.71 -0.31 16.79
CA LEU A 138 10.71 0.62 16.28
C LEU A 138 11.25 1.30 15.03
N THR A 139 10.64 1.02 13.90
CA THR A 139 11.00 1.59 12.60
C THR A 139 9.98 2.66 12.23
N TRP A 140 10.44 3.81 11.78
CA TRP A 140 9.58 4.92 11.36
C TRP A 140 9.61 5.08 9.84
N LEU A 141 8.45 5.10 9.23
CA LEU A 141 8.25 5.51 7.84
C LEU A 141 7.41 6.79 7.82
N PHE A 142 7.85 7.76 7.01
CA PHE A 142 7.17 9.04 6.83
C PHE A 142 6.66 9.17 5.40
N GLY A 143 5.50 9.78 5.24
CA GLY A 143 4.93 10.08 3.93
C GLY A 143 3.87 11.18 4.06
N HIS A 144 3.73 11.99 3.02
CA HIS A 144 2.73 13.06 3.01
C HIS A 144 1.30 12.50 3.04
N ALA A 145 0.38 13.27 3.60
CA ALA A 145 -1.06 13.11 3.36
C ALA A 145 -1.45 14.12 2.28
N ARG A 146 -2.04 13.66 1.20
CA ARG A 146 -2.38 14.52 0.07
C ARG A 146 -3.81 15.08 0.17
N GLY A 147 -4.68 14.36 0.86
CA GLY A 147 -6.02 14.80 1.22
C GLY A 147 -6.83 15.32 0.01
N SER A 148 -7.62 16.35 0.25
CA SER A 148 -8.42 17.00 -0.77
C SER A 148 -7.59 17.85 -1.75
N LYS A 149 -6.34 18.17 -1.41
CA LYS A 149 -5.46 19.00 -2.24
C LYS A 149 -5.13 18.35 -3.58
N ALA A 150 -4.97 17.03 -3.59
CA ALA A 150 -4.63 16.28 -4.80
C ALA A 150 -5.69 15.24 -5.20
N GLY A 151 -6.38 14.64 -4.25
CA GLY A 151 -7.45 13.67 -4.49
C GLY A 151 -6.99 12.34 -5.10
N ASP A 152 -5.69 12.06 -5.10
CA ASP A 152 -5.14 10.85 -5.72
C ASP A 152 -4.85 9.72 -4.72
N HIS A 153 -5.06 9.97 -3.44
CA HIS A 153 -4.88 9.01 -2.33
C HIS A 153 -3.46 8.42 -2.24
N ARG A 154 -2.49 9.11 -2.80
CA ARG A 154 -1.09 8.65 -2.79
C ARG A 154 -0.42 8.90 -1.44
N MET A 155 0.78 8.37 -1.30
CA MET A 155 1.62 8.45 -0.10
C MET A 155 0.88 7.83 1.10
N PHE A 156 0.86 8.52 2.24
CA PHE A 156 0.21 8.04 3.45
C PHE A 156 -1.17 8.65 3.69
N ASN A 157 -1.83 9.10 2.61
CA ASN A 157 -3.17 9.69 2.74
C ASN A 157 -4.13 8.77 3.51
N ASP A 158 -4.16 7.49 3.15
CA ASP A 158 -5.11 6.53 3.73
C ASP A 158 -4.79 6.16 5.18
N VAL A 159 -3.59 6.49 5.69
CA VAL A 159 -3.26 6.32 7.12
C VAL A 159 -4.22 7.15 7.99
N ASN A 160 -4.65 8.31 7.49
CA ASN A 160 -5.59 9.17 8.22
C ASN A 160 -6.96 8.51 8.44
N TYR A 161 -7.38 7.59 7.57
CA TYR A 161 -8.68 6.90 7.70
C TYR A 161 -8.71 5.88 8.84
N TYR A 162 -7.55 5.49 9.34
CA TYR A 162 -7.45 4.60 10.50
C TYR A 162 -7.96 5.26 11.79
N ASP A 163 -8.29 6.56 11.76
CA ASP A 163 -8.91 7.27 12.91
C ASP A 163 -10.36 6.82 13.17
N ARG A 164 -10.94 6.02 12.27
CA ARG A 164 -12.25 5.38 12.43
C ARG A 164 -12.04 3.89 12.75
N GLN A 165 -12.65 3.41 13.82
CA GLN A 165 -12.47 2.03 14.29
C GLN A 165 -12.93 1.00 13.24
N ASP A 166 -14.01 1.27 12.51
CA ASP A 166 -14.50 0.37 11.46
C ASP A 166 -13.48 0.20 10.32
N TYR A 167 -12.80 1.30 9.92
CA TYR A 167 -11.75 1.25 8.91
C TYR A 167 -10.53 0.51 9.46
N PHE A 168 -10.11 0.81 10.69
CA PHE A 168 -9.01 0.14 11.39
C PHE A 168 -9.23 -1.39 11.43
N ASP A 169 -10.43 -1.80 11.83
CA ASP A 169 -10.76 -3.23 11.96
C ASP A 169 -10.77 -3.96 10.61
N LYS A 170 -11.16 -3.26 9.55
CA LYS A 170 -11.22 -3.81 8.19
C LYS A 170 -9.84 -3.90 7.52
N HIS A 171 -8.92 -3.00 7.85
CA HIS A 171 -7.62 -2.88 7.18
C HIS A 171 -6.45 -3.10 8.15
N ARG A 172 -6.49 -4.24 8.87
CA ARG A 172 -5.56 -4.54 9.98
C ARG A 172 -4.10 -4.77 9.56
N TYR A 173 -3.85 -5.05 8.29
CA TYR A 173 -2.54 -5.57 7.88
C TYR A 173 -1.83 -4.64 6.92
N VAL A 174 -0.51 -4.54 7.10
CA VAL A 174 0.41 -3.84 6.21
C VAL A 174 1.53 -4.81 5.86
N VAL A 175 1.97 -4.76 4.62
CA VAL A 175 3.09 -5.58 4.14
C VAL A 175 4.24 -4.67 3.74
N ILE A 176 5.45 -5.02 4.14
CA ILE A 176 6.69 -4.44 3.65
C ILE A 176 7.41 -5.51 2.82
N GLU A 177 7.66 -5.21 1.56
CA GLU A 177 8.57 -6.00 0.73
C GLU A 177 9.96 -5.36 0.80
N THR A 178 10.98 -6.20 0.89
CA THR A 178 12.39 -5.80 0.77
C THR A 178 13.05 -6.64 -0.33
N PRO A 179 14.26 -6.32 -0.77
CA PRO A 179 14.95 -7.19 -1.74
C PRO A 179 15.12 -8.64 -1.27
N GLU A 180 15.12 -8.88 0.04
CA GLU A 180 15.42 -10.18 0.66
C GLU A 180 14.18 -10.97 1.03
N ARG A 181 13.10 -10.29 1.51
CA ARG A 181 11.92 -10.97 2.04
C ARG A 181 10.75 -10.01 2.21
N LYS A 182 9.59 -10.56 2.56
CA LYS A 182 8.42 -9.81 3.00
C LYS A 182 8.33 -9.83 4.53
N TYR A 183 7.90 -8.71 5.08
CA TYR A 183 7.51 -8.56 6.48
C TYR A 183 6.02 -8.23 6.54
N TYR A 184 5.33 -8.86 7.47
CA TYR A 184 3.88 -8.68 7.66
C TYR A 184 3.65 -8.00 9.02
N TYR A 185 2.75 -7.05 9.03
CA TYR A 185 2.48 -6.23 10.21
C TYR A 185 0.99 -6.20 10.50
N GLN A 186 0.65 -6.20 11.79
CA GLN A 186 -0.72 -6.06 12.28
C GLN A 186 -0.87 -4.77 13.06
N ALA A 187 -1.90 -3.99 12.77
CA ALA A 187 -2.17 -2.71 13.40
C ALA A 187 -2.42 -2.88 14.91
N MET A 188 -1.69 -2.13 15.71
CA MET A 188 -1.83 -2.01 17.16
C MET A 188 -2.78 -0.88 17.52
N GLY A 189 -2.57 0.30 16.94
CA GLY A 189 -3.39 1.48 17.19
C GLY A 189 -2.89 2.70 16.44
N LEU A 190 -3.79 3.67 16.28
CA LEU A 190 -3.47 4.97 15.70
C LEU A 190 -3.53 6.04 16.79
N VAL A 191 -2.46 6.84 16.93
CA VAL A 191 -2.48 8.03 17.77
C VAL A 191 -2.50 9.28 16.90
N ILE A 192 -3.17 10.33 17.40
CA ILE A 192 -3.19 11.66 16.79
C ILE A 192 -2.50 12.60 17.79
N VAL A 193 -1.34 13.12 17.41
CA VAL A 193 -0.44 13.84 18.33
C VAL A 193 0.19 15.04 17.62
N PRO A 194 0.62 16.05 18.39
CA PRO A 194 1.43 17.13 17.81
C PRO A 194 2.72 16.59 17.16
N GLU A 195 3.20 17.27 16.14
CA GLU A 195 4.47 16.93 15.46
C GLU A 195 5.61 16.72 16.44
N GLU A 196 5.72 17.63 17.41
CA GLU A 196 6.74 17.57 18.45
C GLU A 196 6.27 16.69 19.61
N THR A 197 6.09 15.40 19.37
CA THR A 197 5.65 14.46 20.39
C THR A 197 6.82 13.68 20.98
N ALA A 198 6.75 13.42 22.29
CA ALA A 198 7.69 12.53 22.98
C ALA A 198 7.60 11.08 22.49
N PHE A 199 6.58 10.74 21.71
CA PHE A 199 6.44 9.39 21.12
C PHE A 199 7.40 9.13 19.97
N TYR A 200 7.97 10.18 19.36
CA TYR A 200 8.97 10.00 18.30
C TYR A 200 10.32 9.66 18.92
N ARG A 201 10.69 8.38 18.82
CA ARG A 201 11.97 7.86 19.34
C ARG A 201 12.43 6.71 18.44
N THR A 202 13.74 6.60 18.24
CA THR A 202 14.39 5.49 17.52
C THR A 202 15.23 4.62 18.46
N GLU A 203 15.58 5.14 19.66
CA GLU A 203 16.42 4.45 20.62
C GLU A 203 15.70 4.25 21.96
N PHE A 204 16.00 3.14 22.59
CA PHE A 204 15.42 2.74 23.88
C PHE A 204 16.52 2.19 24.78
N LYS A 205 16.49 2.59 26.03
CA LYS A 205 17.48 2.22 27.04
C LYS A 205 17.45 0.71 27.33
N ASP A 206 16.26 0.15 27.49
CA ASP A 206 16.06 -1.25 27.85
C ASP A 206 14.62 -1.69 27.50
N ASP A 207 14.25 -2.91 27.85
CA ASP A 207 12.92 -3.49 27.59
C ASP A 207 11.81 -2.75 28.31
N GLU A 208 12.06 -2.28 29.52
CA GLU A 208 11.05 -1.56 30.31
C GLU A 208 10.77 -0.18 29.70
N ASP A 209 11.81 0.55 29.29
CA ASP A 209 11.69 1.83 28.60
C ASP A 209 10.88 1.66 27.30
N PHE A 210 11.20 0.63 26.52
CA PHE A 210 10.51 0.33 25.26
C PHE A 210 9.03 -0.02 25.47
N THR A 211 8.74 -0.94 26.37
CA THR A 211 7.36 -1.37 26.61
C THR A 211 6.53 -0.29 27.29
N THR A 212 7.14 0.54 28.12
CA THR A 212 6.46 1.72 28.72
C THR A 212 6.04 2.70 27.62
N GLN A 213 6.96 2.99 26.68
CA GLN A 213 6.62 3.82 25.51
C GLN A 213 5.43 3.27 24.75
N LEU A 214 5.46 1.96 24.44
CA LEU A 214 4.37 1.31 23.69
C LEU A 214 3.05 1.32 24.47
N ARG A 215 3.08 1.11 25.79
CA ARG A 215 1.88 1.19 26.64
C ARG A 215 1.28 2.60 26.60
N ASN A 216 2.12 3.63 26.73
CA ASN A 216 1.66 5.03 26.68
C ASN A 216 1.02 5.34 25.32
N ILE A 217 1.62 4.87 24.24
CA ILE A 217 1.07 5.01 22.88
C ILE A 217 -0.28 4.29 22.77
N TYR A 218 -0.35 3.05 23.23
CA TYR A 218 -1.57 2.25 23.17
C TYR A 218 -2.71 2.88 23.99
N GLU A 219 -2.41 3.43 25.16
CA GLU A 219 -3.39 4.14 25.99
C GLU A 219 -3.90 5.41 25.28
N ALA A 220 -3.00 6.17 24.64
CA ALA A 220 -3.34 7.39 23.91
C ALA A 220 -4.03 7.15 22.58
N ALA A 221 -4.07 5.90 22.09
CA ALA A 221 -4.55 5.58 20.75
C ALA A 221 -6.04 5.93 20.57
N ARG A 222 -6.34 6.64 19.49
CA ARG A 222 -7.69 7.00 19.04
C ARG A 222 -8.49 5.77 18.64
N THR A 223 -7.83 4.87 17.89
CA THR A 223 -8.36 3.56 17.49
C THR A 223 -7.32 2.52 17.84
N LYS A 224 -7.75 1.32 18.16
CA LYS A 224 -6.81 0.26 18.54
C LYS A 224 -7.43 -1.13 18.48
N ASP A 225 -6.57 -2.14 18.44
CA ASP A 225 -6.96 -3.53 18.65
C ASP A 225 -7.15 -3.76 20.16
N PRO A 226 -8.37 -3.96 20.64
CA PRO A 226 -8.61 -4.09 22.10
C PRO A 226 -8.01 -5.36 22.71
N LYS A 227 -7.58 -6.31 21.90
CA LYS A 227 -6.99 -7.58 22.36
C LYS A 227 -5.46 -7.59 22.24
N PHE A 228 -4.86 -6.45 21.84
CA PHE A 228 -3.44 -6.37 21.56
C PHE A 228 -2.61 -6.58 22.84
N GLN A 229 -1.54 -7.34 22.72
CA GLN A 229 -0.58 -7.59 23.82
C GLN A 229 0.80 -7.09 23.41
N ILE A 230 1.34 -6.19 24.22
CA ILE A 230 2.67 -5.61 24.01
C ILE A 230 3.73 -6.57 24.58
N LYS A 231 4.74 -6.88 23.77
CA LYS A 231 5.88 -7.71 24.16
C LYS A 231 7.18 -6.99 23.81
N ALA A 232 8.15 -7.00 24.71
CA ALA A 232 9.46 -6.38 24.51
C ALA A 232 10.25 -7.03 23.37
N SER A 233 10.00 -8.32 23.11
CA SER A 233 10.66 -9.08 22.04
C SER A 233 10.17 -8.77 20.64
N ASP A 234 9.01 -8.10 20.50
CA ASP A 234 8.42 -7.79 19.20
C ASP A 234 9.04 -6.54 18.59
N ARG A 235 8.98 -6.45 17.26
CA ARG A 235 9.35 -5.27 16.49
C ARG A 235 8.11 -4.55 16.01
N TYR A 236 8.24 -3.24 15.85
CA TYR A 236 7.11 -2.38 15.48
C TYR A 236 7.49 -1.45 14.34
N LEU A 237 6.48 -1.08 13.58
CA LEU A 237 6.54 -0.12 12.47
C LEU A 237 5.59 1.01 12.77
N VAL A 238 6.00 2.24 12.47
CA VAL A 238 5.12 3.42 12.51
C VAL A 238 4.99 3.98 11.10
N LEU A 239 3.76 4.17 10.65
CA LEU A 239 3.46 4.97 9.45
C LEU A 239 3.00 6.34 9.94
N SER A 240 3.79 7.37 9.68
CA SER A 240 3.57 8.73 10.19
C SER A 240 3.23 9.69 9.05
N THR A 241 2.15 10.45 9.21
CA THR A 241 1.72 11.44 8.22
C THR A 241 1.07 12.65 8.89
N CYS A 242 0.96 13.75 8.13
CA CYS A 242 0.24 14.94 8.58
C CYS A 242 -1.28 14.73 8.52
N ARG A 243 -2.01 15.51 9.30
CA ARG A 243 -3.46 15.60 9.17
C ARG A 243 -3.83 16.75 8.23
N GLU A 244 -4.87 16.56 7.45
CA GLU A 244 -5.33 17.57 6.49
C GLU A 244 -5.84 18.84 7.19
N GLU A 245 -6.53 18.67 8.31
CA GLU A 245 -7.11 19.76 9.07
C GLU A 245 -6.07 20.64 9.79
N ASP A 246 -4.88 20.08 10.08
CA ASP A 246 -3.80 20.80 10.77
C ASP A 246 -2.47 20.09 10.50
N ASP A 247 -1.60 20.72 9.75
CA ASP A 247 -0.31 20.14 9.34
C ASP A 247 0.75 20.10 10.47
N THR A 248 0.43 20.64 11.65
CA THR A 248 1.26 20.49 12.84
C THR A 248 0.90 19.24 13.65
N ILE A 249 -0.13 18.51 13.22
CA ILE A 249 -0.60 17.28 13.88
C ILE A 249 -0.28 16.08 13.01
N ARG A 250 0.12 14.98 13.66
CA ARG A 250 0.46 13.71 13.00
C ARG A 250 -0.55 12.63 13.34
N SER A 251 -0.90 11.83 12.33
CA SER A 251 -1.46 10.50 12.50
C SER A 251 -0.31 9.50 12.47
N ASN A 252 -0.11 8.77 13.55
CA ASN A 252 0.93 7.74 13.67
C ASN A 252 0.24 6.38 13.86
N LEU A 253 0.27 5.55 12.84
CA LEU A 253 -0.26 4.18 12.88
C LEU A 253 0.87 3.24 13.31
N TYR A 254 0.70 2.65 14.49
CA TYR A 254 1.65 1.67 15.07
C TYR A 254 1.21 0.26 14.71
N LEU A 255 2.16 -0.54 14.24
CA LEU A 255 1.92 -1.90 13.76
C LEU A 255 2.98 -2.83 14.35
N ARG A 256 2.55 -4.02 14.77
CA ARG A 256 3.45 -5.08 15.26
C ARG A 256 3.89 -5.96 14.09
N GLN A 257 5.17 -6.20 13.97
CA GLN A 257 5.69 -7.18 13.01
C GLN A 257 5.29 -8.59 13.46
N ILE A 258 4.76 -9.38 12.55
CA ILE A 258 4.48 -10.80 12.81
C ILE A 258 5.84 -11.52 12.88
N PRO A 259 6.23 -12.08 14.05
CA PRO A 259 7.52 -12.76 14.17
C PRO A 259 7.57 -14.03 13.31
N ASP A 260 8.77 -14.43 12.92
CA ASP A 260 8.98 -15.62 12.11
C ASP A 260 8.37 -16.89 12.73
N SER A 261 8.37 -16.97 14.07
CA SER A 261 7.74 -18.09 14.80
C SER A 261 6.22 -18.17 14.63
N GLU A 262 5.56 -17.05 14.38
CA GLU A 262 4.11 -16.98 14.17
C GLU A 262 3.72 -16.99 12.68
N LEU A 263 4.69 -16.75 11.80
CA LEU A 263 4.46 -16.47 10.37
C LEU A 263 3.75 -17.62 9.63
N PRO A 264 4.11 -18.92 9.80
CA PRO A 264 3.41 -19.98 9.08
C PRO A 264 1.91 -20.04 9.38
N ASP A 265 1.55 -19.96 10.66
CA ASP A 265 0.12 -19.95 11.08
C ASP A 265 -0.60 -18.69 10.59
N PHE A 266 0.06 -17.56 10.68
CA PHE A 266 -0.46 -16.27 10.21
C PHE A 266 -0.77 -16.32 8.71
N LEU A 267 0.16 -16.80 7.90
CA LEU A 267 -0.01 -16.88 6.45
C LEU A 267 -1.08 -17.92 6.05
N THR A 268 -1.21 -19.01 6.81
CA THR A 268 -2.27 -20.00 6.59
C THR A 268 -3.66 -19.35 6.76
N LYS A 269 -3.81 -18.48 7.76
CA LYS A 269 -5.09 -17.79 8.04
C LYS A 269 -5.35 -16.62 7.11
N HIS A 270 -4.33 -15.81 6.84
CA HIS A 270 -4.48 -14.48 6.24
C HIS A 270 -3.81 -14.31 4.88
N GLY A 271 -3.03 -15.27 4.41
CA GLY A 271 -2.19 -15.11 3.22
C GLY A 271 -2.94 -14.64 1.97
N LYS A 272 -4.18 -15.11 1.78
CA LYS A 272 -5.00 -14.72 0.62
C LYS A 272 -5.35 -13.22 0.62
N GLU A 273 -5.63 -12.67 1.80
CA GLU A 273 -5.99 -11.25 1.93
C GLU A 273 -4.77 -10.32 1.88
N LEU A 274 -3.55 -10.88 1.94
CA LEU A 274 -2.29 -10.13 1.96
C LEU A 274 -1.62 -10.04 0.58
N THR A 275 -2.22 -10.64 -0.44
CA THR A 275 -1.69 -10.62 -1.82
C THR A 275 -1.62 -9.19 -2.36
N TYR A 276 -0.46 -8.84 -2.94
CA TYR A 276 -0.27 -7.53 -3.56
C TYR A 276 -1.21 -7.36 -4.76
N THR A 277 -1.92 -6.27 -4.76
CA THR A 277 -2.75 -5.83 -5.90
C THR A 277 -2.42 -4.37 -6.18
N PRO A 278 -1.85 -4.06 -7.35
CA PRO A 278 -1.55 -2.67 -7.68
C PRO A 278 -2.80 -1.79 -7.60
N THR A 279 -2.65 -0.60 -7.05
CA THR A 279 -3.75 0.38 -6.97
C THR A 279 -3.72 1.37 -8.13
N ARG A 280 -2.62 1.38 -8.93
CA ARG A 280 -2.42 2.26 -10.07
C ARG A 280 -1.38 1.71 -11.05
#